data_feb1872d5bf20c7f095d8cb60ded99e8
#
_entry.id   feb1872d5bf20c7f095d8cb60ded99e8
#
_cell.length_a   1.000
_cell.length_b   1.000
_cell.length_c   1.000
_cell.angle_alpha   90.00
_cell.angle_beta   90.00
_cell.angle_gamma   90.00
#
_symmetry.space_group_name_H-M   'P 1'
#
loop_
_entity.id
_entity.type
_entity.pdbx_description
1 polymer ?
#
loop_
_entity_poly.entity_id
_entity_poly.type
_entity_poly.pdbx_seq_one_letter_code
_entity_poly.pdbx_strand_id
1 'polypeptide(L)'
;MSNYGITRPQALDLVKSWTENPNLVKHMLAVEAQMRALADHFDADANLWGLVGLLHDADYQRYQDQPQKHPSDIIQELENRNVDERIIQAIRSHAWQHQDKAPQPDSKLDWSLYCSDDLSGLIIAVALVRPDKKLSSVSVDSVLKKWDEKSFASGASREPAELSSEKLGISKEELVNICLTALQSISDDLGL
;
A
#
# COMPACT_ATOMS: atom_id res chain seq x y z
N MET A 1 -6.60 -24.08 1.23
CA MET A 1 -6.69 -22.64 1.57
C MET A 1 -5.65 -22.39 2.65
N SER A 2 -4.68 -21.55 2.40
CA SER A 2 -3.70 -21.19 3.43
C SER A 2 -4.44 -20.44 4.55
N ASN A 3 -4.25 -20.86 5.78
CA ASN A 3 -4.87 -20.21 6.94
C ASN A 3 -3.89 -19.21 7.54
N TYR A 4 -4.03 -17.93 7.16
CA TYR A 4 -3.21 -16.85 7.70
C TYR A 4 -3.75 -16.29 9.04
N GLY A 5 -4.70 -16.98 9.69
CA GLY A 5 -5.37 -16.49 10.90
C GLY A 5 -6.46 -15.46 10.64
N ILE A 6 -6.54 -14.92 9.42
CA ILE A 6 -7.59 -13.99 8.98
C ILE A 6 -7.90 -14.21 7.49
N THR A 7 -9.17 -14.12 7.12
CA THR A 7 -9.60 -14.14 5.72
C THR A 7 -9.74 -12.72 5.17
N ARG A 8 -9.68 -12.55 3.83
CA ARG A 8 -9.89 -11.22 3.21
C ARG A 8 -11.22 -10.55 3.61
N PRO A 9 -12.39 -11.25 3.62
CA PRO A 9 -13.61 -10.63 4.13
C PRO A 9 -13.50 -10.12 5.56
N GLN A 10 -12.91 -10.91 6.48
CA GLN A 10 -12.69 -10.49 7.86
C GLN A 10 -11.74 -9.29 7.97
N ALA A 11 -10.69 -9.25 7.16
CA ALA A 11 -9.76 -8.11 7.09
C ALA A 11 -10.47 -6.84 6.61
N LEU A 12 -11.30 -6.95 5.56
CA LEU A 12 -12.07 -5.82 5.03
C LEU A 12 -13.11 -5.31 6.03
N ASP A 13 -13.78 -6.22 6.76
CA ASP A 13 -14.71 -5.85 7.81
C ASP A 13 -14.00 -5.12 8.96
N LEU A 14 -12.80 -5.58 9.34
CA LEU A 14 -11.97 -4.91 10.34
C LEU A 14 -11.60 -3.49 9.90
N VAL A 15 -11.08 -3.35 8.68
CA VAL A 15 -10.75 -2.04 8.08
C VAL A 15 -11.94 -1.10 8.12
N LYS A 16 -13.11 -1.54 7.62
CA LYS A 16 -14.33 -0.70 7.59
C LYS A 16 -14.87 -0.37 8.97
N SER A 17 -14.64 -1.22 9.97
CA SER A 17 -15.06 -0.95 11.34
C SER A 17 -14.16 0.04 12.08
N TRP A 18 -12.90 0.19 11.63
CA TRP A 18 -11.91 1.06 12.25
C TRP A 18 -11.69 2.38 11.49
N THR A 19 -12.08 2.43 10.22
CA THR A 19 -11.83 3.55 9.32
C THR A 19 -13.14 4.08 8.75
N GLU A 20 -13.57 5.26 9.20
CA GLU A 20 -14.78 5.93 8.74
C GLU A 20 -14.56 6.69 7.42
N ASN A 21 -13.35 7.19 7.19
CA ASN A 21 -13.00 7.94 5.99
C ASN A 21 -12.94 7.00 4.77
N PRO A 22 -13.86 7.15 3.78
CA PRO A 22 -13.90 6.26 2.63
C PRO A 22 -12.65 6.35 1.74
N ASN A 23 -11.93 7.48 1.76
CA ASN A 23 -10.71 7.62 0.98
C ASN A 23 -9.55 6.80 1.57
N LEU A 24 -9.49 6.66 2.90
CA LEU A 24 -8.52 5.77 3.54
C LEU A 24 -8.85 4.29 3.28
N VAL A 25 -10.14 3.93 3.27
CA VAL A 25 -10.56 2.57 2.86
C VAL A 25 -10.16 2.29 1.41
N LYS A 26 -10.37 3.26 0.50
CA LYS A 26 -9.94 3.15 -0.90
C LYS A 26 -8.42 3.05 -1.04
N HIS A 27 -7.66 3.76 -0.22
CA HIS A 27 -6.20 3.64 -0.17
C HIS A 27 -5.78 2.21 0.17
N MET A 28 -6.33 1.63 1.24
CA MET A 28 -6.02 0.25 1.63
C MET A 28 -6.42 -0.78 0.55
N LEU A 29 -7.53 -0.56 -0.16
CA LEU A 29 -7.89 -1.39 -1.32
C LEU A 29 -6.92 -1.21 -2.49
N ALA A 30 -6.45 0.02 -2.72
CA ALA A 30 -5.44 0.31 -3.74
C ALA A 30 -4.12 -0.40 -3.43
N VAL A 31 -3.65 -0.31 -2.19
CA VAL A 31 -2.42 -0.99 -1.76
C VAL A 31 -2.59 -2.51 -1.75
N GLU A 32 -3.77 -3.04 -1.40
CA GLU A 32 -4.08 -4.47 -1.59
C GLU A 32 -3.87 -4.92 -3.03
N ALA A 33 -4.40 -4.17 -4.00
CA ALA A 33 -4.27 -4.52 -5.42
C ALA A 33 -2.81 -4.46 -5.89
N GLN A 34 -2.07 -3.43 -5.49
CA GLN A 34 -0.64 -3.30 -5.79
C GLN A 34 0.17 -4.47 -5.21
N MET A 35 -0.07 -4.81 -3.95
CA MET A 35 0.63 -5.92 -3.29
C MET A 35 0.34 -7.27 -3.93
N ARG A 36 -0.90 -7.51 -4.39
CA ARG A 36 -1.22 -8.71 -5.16
C ARG A 36 -0.47 -8.77 -6.48
N ALA A 37 -0.42 -7.66 -7.22
CA ALA A 37 0.29 -7.60 -8.51
C ALA A 37 1.81 -7.76 -8.33
N LEU A 38 2.38 -7.20 -7.26
CA LEU A 38 3.79 -7.40 -6.93
C LEU A 38 4.07 -8.85 -6.51
N ALA A 39 3.15 -9.50 -5.78
CA ALA A 39 3.28 -10.92 -5.47
C ALA A 39 3.29 -11.78 -6.74
N ASP A 40 2.38 -11.53 -7.67
CA ASP A 40 2.34 -12.23 -8.96
C ASP A 40 3.63 -12.00 -9.77
N HIS A 41 4.17 -10.77 -9.78
CA HIS A 41 5.44 -10.44 -10.42
C HIS A 41 6.63 -11.21 -9.81
N PHE A 42 6.64 -11.42 -8.49
CA PHE A 42 7.72 -12.12 -7.79
C PHE A 42 7.46 -13.62 -7.58
N ASP A 43 6.43 -14.18 -8.19
CA ASP A 43 6.03 -15.58 -8.05
C ASP A 43 5.78 -15.96 -6.58
N ALA A 44 5.12 -15.05 -5.85
CA ALA A 44 4.84 -15.13 -4.42
C ALA A 44 3.33 -15.30 -4.14
N ASP A 45 2.96 -15.40 -2.86
CA ASP A 45 1.59 -15.62 -2.43
C ASP A 45 0.76 -14.33 -2.47
N ALA A 46 -0.01 -14.12 -3.54
CA ALA A 46 -0.85 -12.94 -3.74
C ALA A 46 -1.93 -12.77 -2.64
N ASN A 47 -2.38 -13.85 -1.99
CA ASN A 47 -3.35 -13.73 -0.92
C ASN A 47 -2.73 -13.21 0.37
N LEU A 48 -1.54 -13.68 0.71
CA LEU A 48 -0.78 -13.18 1.86
C LEU A 48 -0.40 -11.71 1.65
N TRP A 49 0.18 -11.38 0.50
CA TRP A 49 0.62 -10.02 0.19
C TRP A 49 -0.57 -9.04 0.12
N GLY A 50 -1.70 -9.46 -0.44
CA GLY A 50 -2.92 -8.66 -0.47
C GLY A 50 -3.48 -8.36 0.93
N LEU A 51 -3.40 -9.31 1.87
CA LEU A 51 -3.80 -9.07 3.27
C LEU A 51 -2.92 -8.02 3.94
N VAL A 52 -1.61 -8.02 3.66
CA VAL A 52 -0.68 -6.99 4.15
C VAL A 52 -1.12 -5.61 3.65
N GLY A 53 -1.31 -5.46 2.33
CA GLY A 53 -1.74 -4.18 1.75
C GLY A 53 -3.10 -3.71 2.26
N LEU A 54 -4.05 -4.62 2.49
CA LEU A 54 -5.37 -4.26 3.00
C LEU A 54 -5.35 -3.80 4.46
N LEU A 55 -4.44 -4.32 5.29
CA LEU A 55 -4.47 -4.13 6.75
C LEU A 55 -3.46 -3.07 7.24
N HIS A 56 -2.46 -2.67 6.43
CA HIS A 56 -1.31 -1.91 6.90
C HIS A 56 -1.69 -0.61 7.64
N ASP A 57 -2.71 0.09 7.17
CA ASP A 57 -3.15 1.40 7.65
C ASP A 57 -4.49 1.37 8.42
N ALA A 58 -4.95 0.18 8.87
CA ALA A 58 -6.29 0.05 9.47
C ALA A 58 -6.50 0.92 10.72
N ASP A 59 -5.45 1.25 11.48
CA ASP A 59 -5.51 2.11 12.65
C ASP A 59 -5.05 3.56 12.38
N TYR A 60 -4.62 3.89 11.14
CA TYR A 60 -4.07 5.20 10.79
C TYR A 60 -5.00 6.35 11.14
N GLN A 61 -6.31 6.24 10.84
CA GLN A 61 -7.28 7.30 11.14
C GLN A 61 -7.34 7.63 12.63
N ARG A 62 -7.13 6.67 13.51
CA ARG A 62 -7.15 6.87 14.98
C ARG A 62 -5.94 7.67 15.47
N TYR A 63 -4.85 7.63 14.72
CA TYR A 63 -3.56 8.16 15.13
C TYR A 63 -3.08 9.34 14.30
N GLN A 64 -3.95 10.01 13.52
CA GLN A 64 -3.60 11.19 12.73
C GLN A 64 -2.92 12.30 13.55
N ASP A 65 -3.37 12.50 14.80
CA ASP A 65 -2.76 13.46 15.73
C ASP A 65 -1.62 12.87 16.59
N GLN A 66 -1.36 11.59 16.49
CA GLN A 66 -0.36 10.84 17.25
C GLN A 66 0.33 9.80 16.35
N PRO A 67 0.95 10.21 15.22
CA PRO A 67 1.46 9.29 14.20
C PRO A 67 2.49 8.28 14.74
N GLN A 68 3.16 8.62 15.84
CA GLN A 68 4.11 7.71 16.50
C GLN A 68 3.47 6.47 17.12
N LYS A 69 2.14 6.39 17.18
CA LYS A 69 1.43 5.20 17.67
C LYS A 69 0.97 4.25 16.58
N HIS A 70 0.82 4.75 15.35
CA HIS A 70 0.55 3.91 14.21
C HIS A 70 1.81 3.10 13.85
N PRO A 71 1.72 1.78 13.56
CA PRO A 71 0.55 0.89 13.45
C PRO A 71 0.32 -0.01 14.68
N SER A 72 0.42 0.51 15.91
CA SER A 72 0.43 -0.32 17.12
C SER A 72 -0.88 -1.09 17.38
N ASP A 73 -2.05 -0.47 17.13
CA ASP A 73 -3.33 -1.10 17.42
C ASP A 73 -3.62 -2.23 16.44
N ILE A 74 -3.33 -2.05 15.16
CA ILE A 74 -3.53 -3.11 14.19
C ILE A 74 -2.59 -4.29 14.46
N ILE A 75 -1.33 -4.05 14.79
CA ILE A 75 -0.39 -5.11 15.19
C ILE A 75 -0.96 -5.90 16.37
N GLN A 76 -1.38 -5.23 17.44
CA GLN A 76 -1.94 -5.89 18.64
C GLN A 76 -3.19 -6.72 18.30
N GLU A 77 -4.07 -6.21 17.45
CA GLU A 77 -5.27 -6.92 17.01
C GLU A 77 -4.92 -8.19 16.21
N LEU A 78 -3.93 -8.11 15.32
CA LEU A 78 -3.49 -9.25 14.52
C LEU A 78 -2.79 -10.31 15.37
N GLU A 79 -1.97 -9.90 16.35
CA GLU A 79 -1.35 -10.79 17.34
C GLU A 79 -2.42 -11.53 18.16
N ASN A 80 -3.45 -10.83 18.65
CA ASN A 80 -4.55 -11.42 19.41
C ASN A 80 -5.35 -12.45 18.59
N ARG A 81 -5.41 -12.29 17.28
CA ARG A 81 -6.06 -13.23 16.35
C ARG A 81 -5.16 -14.38 15.91
N ASN A 82 -3.89 -14.41 16.32
CA ASN A 82 -2.87 -15.34 15.85
C ASN A 82 -2.73 -15.32 14.31
N VAL A 83 -2.70 -14.13 13.74
CA VAL A 83 -2.44 -13.92 12.31
C VAL A 83 -0.99 -14.26 11.98
N ASP A 84 -0.74 -14.70 10.76
CA ASP A 84 0.58 -15.07 10.25
C ASP A 84 1.61 -13.95 10.52
N GLU A 85 2.72 -14.30 11.17
CA GLU A 85 3.75 -13.35 11.59
C GLU A 85 4.35 -12.56 10.42
N ARG A 86 4.35 -13.12 9.20
CA ARG A 86 4.82 -12.40 8.00
C ARG A 86 3.97 -11.18 7.70
N ILE A 87 2.65 -11.25 7.94
CA ILE A 87 1.73 -10.12 7.77
C ILE A 87 2.03 -9.06 8.83
N ILE A 88 2.16 -9.48 10.08
CA ILE A 88 2.44 -8.58 11.23
C ILE A 88 3.78 -7.88 11.04
N GLN A 89 4.82 -8.61 10.64
CA GLN A 89 6.15 -8.06 10.42
C GLN A 89 6.18 -7.04 9.27
N ALA A 90 5.53 -7.33 8.15
CA ALA A 90 5.45 -6.39 7.03
C ALA A 90 4.73 -5.09 7.43
N ILE A 91 3.62 -5.21 8.18
CA ILE A 91 2.90 -4.04 8.70
C ILE A 91 3.75 -3.28 9.72
N ARG A 92 4.53 -3.96 10.58
CA ARG A 92 5.43 -3.29 11.53
C ARG A 92 6.55 -2.52 10.83
N SER A 93 7.10 -3.08 9.76
CA SER A 93 8.24 -2.51 9.05
C SER A 93 7.87 -1.38 8.08
N HIS A 94 6.59 -1.23 7.67
CA HIS A 94 6.22 -0.15 6.76
C HIS A 94 6.37 1.24 7.42
N ALA A 95 6.31 1.31 8.76
CA ALA A 95 6.57 2.54 9.51
C ALA A 95 8.08 2.89 9.64
N TRP A 96 8.98 2.12 9.00
CA TRP A 96 10.43 2.40 9.02
C TRP A 96 10.73 3.82 8.50
N GLN A 97 11.66 4.51 9.18
CA GLN A 97 11.99 5.93 8.99
C GLN A 97 10.91 6.94 9.43
N HIS A 98 9.69 6.48 9.70
CA HIS A 98 8.63 7.33 10.25
C HIS A 98 8.50 7.19 11.76
N GLN A 99 9.04 6.10 12.32
CA GLN A 99 9.04 5.81 13.75
C GLN A 99 10.41 5.32 14.22
N ASP A 100 10.87 5.83 15.36
CA ASP A 100 12.20 5.54 15.92
C ASP A 100 12.46 4.05 16.21
N LYS A 101 11.40 3.24 16.36
CA LYS A 101 11.51 1.82 16.73
C LYS A 101 10.99 0.86 15.67
N ALA A 102 10.50 1.35 14.55
CA ALA A 102 10.08 0.48 13.46
C ALA A 102 11.28 -0.23 12.85
N PRO A 103 11.24 -1.55 12.68
CA PRO A 103 12.34 -2.28 12.07
C PRO A 103 12.46 -1.92 10.59
N GLN A 104 13.67 -2.01 10.06
CA GLN A 104 13.87 -1.90 8.63
C GLN A 104 13.18 -3.07 7.91
N PRO A 105 12.54 -2.84 6.74
CA PRO A 105 12.07 -3.91 5.87
C PRO A 105 13.20 -4.89 5.53
N ASP A 106 12.93 -6.18 5.55
CA ASP A 106 13.94 -7.23 5.47
C ASP A 106 13.62 -8.27 4.37
N SER A 107 12.32 -8.49 4.07
CA SER A 107 11.88 -9.38 3.01
C SER A 107 11.42 -8.64 1.75
N LYS A 108 11.26 -9.36 0.62
CA LYS A 108 10.62 -8.80 -0.58
C LYS A 108 9.19 -8.32 -0.31
N LEU A 109 8.45 -9.00 0.57
CA LEU A 109 7.11 -8.61 1.01
C LEU A 109 7.15 -7.22 1.66
N ASP A 110 8.03 -7.06 2.65
CA ASP A 110 8.15 -5.81 3.41
C ASP A 110 8.57 -4.65 2.51
N TRP A 111 9.61 -4.86 1.68
CA TRP A 111 10.08 -3.85 0.74
C TRP A 111 9.03 -3.51 -0.32
N SER A 112 8.21 -4.48 -0.75
CA SER A 112 7.14 -4.23 -1.71
C SER A 112 6.07 -3.32 -1.11
N LEU A 113 5.65 -3.55 0.13
CA LEU A 113 4.74 -2.65 0.83
C LEU A 113 5.37 -1.25 0.96
N TYR A 114 6.57 -1.17 1.51
CA TYR A 114 7.26 0.11 1.74
C TYR A 114 7.45 0.93 0.47
N CYS A 115 7.81 0.30 -0.65
CA CYS A 115 8.05 1.00 -1.92
C CYS A 115 6.76 1.38 -2.67
N SER A 116 5.64 0.68 -2.45
CA SER A 116 4.42 0.87 -3.25
C SER A 116 3.31 1.64 -2.55
N ASP A 117 3.35 1.77 -1.25
CA ASP A 117 2.30 2.39 -0.44
C ASP A 117 1.97 3.82 -0.92
N ASP A 118 2.88 4.75 -0.75
CA ASP A 118 2.73 6.14 -1.16
C ASP A 118 2.52 6.31 -2.69
N LEU A 119 3.01 5.36 -3.49
CA LEU A 119 2.88 5.39 -4.94
C LEU A 119 1.41 5.33 -5.37
N SER A 120 0.55 4.67 -4.61
CA SER A 120 -0.90 4.65 -4.82
C SER A 120 -1.47 6.07 -4.87
N GLY A 121 -1.10 6.90 -3.90
CA GLY A 121 -1.53 8.29 -3.80
C GLY A 121 -1.07 9.15 -4.98
N LEU A 122 0.17 8.97 -5.42
CA LEU A 122 0.71 9.68 -6.58
C LEU A 122 -0.05 9.33 -7.87
N ILE A 123 -0.26 8.04 -8.13
CA ILE A 123 -0.99 7.56 -9.32
C ILE A 123 -2.43 8.08 -9.33
N ILE A 124 -3.13 7.99 -8.21
CA ILE A 124 -4.49 8.50 -8.05
C ILE A 124 -4.53 10.02 -8.28
N ALA A 125 -3.57 10.77 -7.74
CA ALA A 125 -3.49 12.22 -7.97
C ALA A 125 -3.30 12.56 -9.46
N VAL A 126 -2.51 11.76 -10.19
CA VAL A 126 -2.37 11.94 -11.65
C VAL A 126 -3.70 11.69 -12.37
N ALA A 127 -4.48 10.70 -11.98
CA ALA A 127 -5.82 10.49 -12.55
C ALA A 127 -6.76 11.68 -12.26
N LEU A 128 -6.78 12.16 -11.02
CA LEU A 128 -7.71 13.21 -10.58
C LEU A 128 -7.51 14.57 -11.29
N VAL A 129 -6.31 14.88 -11.78
CA VAL A 129 -6.06 16.12 -12.53
C VAL A 129 -6.32 15.98 -14.02
N ARG A 130 -6.66 14.79 -14.51
CA ARG A 130 -7.07 14.61 -15.91
C ARG A 130 -8.52 15.10 -16.12
N PRO A 131 -8.88 15.51 -17.36
CA PRO A 131 -10.24 15.98 -17.62
C PRO A 131 -11.33 14.95 -17.36
N ASP A 132 -11.04 13.67 -17.61
CA ASP A 132 -11.95 12.54 -17.44
C ASP A 132 -11.89 11.91 -16.04
N LYS A 133 -10.85 12.26 -15.26
CA LYS A 133 -10.57 11.72 -13.92
C LYS A 133 -10.54 10.19 -13.85
N LYS A 134 -10.07 9.53 -14.92
CA LYS A 134 -10.05 8.08 -15.02
C LYS A 134 -8.63 7.52 -14.97
N LEU A 135 -8.44 6.43 -14.23
CA LEU A 135 -7.19 5.68 -14.20
C LEU A 135 -6.84 5.09 -15.58
N SER A 136 -7.83 4.72 -16.38
CA SER A 136 -7.61 4.20 -17.74
C SER A 136 -6.92 5.18 -18.68
N SER A 137 -6.96 6.47 -18.41
CA SER A 137 -6.27 7.51 -19.18
C SER A 137 -4.86 7.84 -18.67
N VAL A 138 -4.44 7.25 -17.53
CA VAL A 138 -3.10 7.43 -16.95
C VAL A 138 -2.12 6.47 -17.62
N SER A 139 -0.95 6.97 -17.99
CA SER A 139 0.19 6.17 -18.46
C SER A 139 1.37 6.29 -17.51
N VAL A 140 2.29 5.34 -17.57
CA VAL A 140 3.56 5.37 -16.81
C VAL A 140 4.27 6.70 -17.03
N ASP A 141 4.41 7.16 -18.29
CA ASP A 141 5.03 8.43 -18.62
C ASP A 141 4.36 9.62 -17.93
N SER A 142 3.02 9.58 -17.77
CA SER A 142 2.30 10.67 -17.10
C SER A 142 2.55 10.71 -15.60
N VAL A 143 2.77 9.55 -14.98
CA VAL A 143 3.19 9.45 -13.57
C VAL A 143 4.61 9.94 -13.40
N LEU A 144 5.54 9.46 -14.25
CA LEU A 144 6.96 9.86 -14.20
C LEU A 144 7.17 11.35 -14.47
N LYS A 145 6.38 11.99 -15.35
CA LYS A 145 6.41 13.45 -15.54
C LYS A 145 6.06 14.23 -14.27
N LYS A 146 5.25 13.65 -13.37
CA LYS A 146 4.88 14.26 -12.09
C LYS A 146 5.83 13.89 -10.95
N TRP A 147 6.82 13.06 -11.22
CA TRP A 147 7.74 12.54 -10.19
C TRP A 147 8.52 13.66 -9.51
N ASP A 148 9.12 14.53 -10.29
CA ASP A 148 9.99 15.61 -9.79
C ASP A 148 9.21 16.87 -9.34
N GLU A 149 7.90 16.93 -9.61
CA GLU A 149 7.05 18.02 -9.14
C GLU A 149 6.70 17.84 -7.65
N LYS A 150 7.60 18.21 -6.74
CA LYS A 150 7.45 17.99 -5.28
C LYS A 150 6.17 18.57 -4.68
N SER A 151 5.62 19.64 -5.25
CA SER A 151 4.34 20.24 -4.81
C SER A 151 3.12 19.44 -5.28
N PHE A 152 3.26 18.61 -6.31
CA PHE A 152 2.19 17.75 -6.79
C PHE A 152 2.06 16.53 -5.89
N ALA A 153 0.85 16.27 -5.38
CA ALA A 153 0.60 15.17 -4.43
C ALA A 153 1.64 15.14 -3.29
N SER A 154 1.84 16.28 -2.62
CA SER A 154 2.89 16.47 -1.60
C SER A 154 2.76 15.56 -0.38
N GLY A 155 1.59 14.94 -0.18
CA GLY A 155 1.37 13.94 0.87
C GLY A 155 1.84 12.53 0.50
N ALA A 156 2.25 12.28 -0.76
CA ALA A 156 2.77 10.99 -1.21
C ALA A 156 4.29 11.10 -1.43
N SER A 157 5.08 10.47 -0.57
CA SER A 157 6.53 10.42 -0.67
C SER A 157 6.99 9.62 -1.90
N ARG A 158 8.07 10.03 -2.55
CA ARG A 158 8.69 9.31 -3.66
C ARG A 158 9.90 8.51 -3.23
N GLU A 159 10.53 8.91 -2.12
CA GLU A 159 11.76 8.31 -1.62
C GLU A 159 11.64 6.78 -1.42
N PRO A 160 10.55 6.22 -0.87
CA PRO A 160 10.41 4.78 -0.76
C PRO A 160 10.46 4.06 -2.10
N ALA A 161 9.77 4.58 -3.13
CA ALA A 161 9.73 3.97 -4.45
C ALA A 161 11.08 4.03 -5.20
N GLU A 162 11.93 5.02 -4.92
CA GLU A 162 13.30 5.10 -5.48
C GLU A 162 14.18 3.92 -5.03
N LEU A 163 13.85 3.25 -3.93
CA LEU A 163 14.58 2.10 -3.42
C LEU A 163 14.24 0.79 -4.17
N SER A 164 13.24 0.80 -5.04
CA SER A 164 12.77 -0.42 -5.74
C SER A 164 13.88 -1.15 -6.50
N SER A 165 14.77 -0.42 -7.16
CA SER A 165 15.87 -1.02 -7.92
C SER A 165 16.87 -1.75 -7.02
N GLU A 166 17.23 -1.15 -5.90
CA GLU A 166 18.17 -1.73 -4.93
C GLU A 166 17.55 -2.88 -4.14
N LYS A 167 16.32 -2.71 -3.66
CA LYS A 167 15.68 -3.61 -2.69
C LYS A 167 14.84 -4.71 -3.33
N LEU A 168 14.23 -4.44 -4.48
CA LEU A 168 13.36 -5.37 -5.17
C LEU A 168 13.96 -5.91 -6.47
N GLY A 169 14.97 -5.23 -7.04
CA GLY A 169 15.58 -5.59 -8.31
C GLY A 169 14.75 -5.21 -9.55
N ILE A 170 13.78 -4.32 -9.38
CA ILE A 170 12.94 -3.78 -10.48
C ILE A 170 13.13 -2.26 -10.58
N SER A 171 13.09 -1.75 -11.81
CA SER A 171 13.22 -0.31 -12.02
C SER A 171 12.01 0.45 -11.47
N LYS A 172 12.18 1.74 -11.23
CA LYS A 172 11.09 2.63 -10.86
C LYS A 172 9.95 2.60 -11.88
N GLU A 173 10.28 2.62 -13.16
CA GLU A 173 9.33 2.53 -14.26
C GLU A 173 8.52 1.24 -14.21
N GLU A 174 9.17 0.13 -13.92
CA GLU A 174 8.54 -1.17 -13.78
C GLU A 174 7.63 -1.23 -12.55
N LEU A 175 8.07 -0.72 -11.39
CA LEU A 175 7.24 -0.58 -10.20
C LEU A 175 5.99 0.26 -10.50
N VAL A 176 6.15 1.43 -11.13
CA VAL A 176 5.03 2.28 -11.53
C VAL A 176 4.08 1.55 -12.47
N ASN A 177 4.59 0.79 -13.44
CA ASN A 177 3.76 0.03 -14.38
C ASN A 177 2.94 -1.06 -13.68
N ILE A 178 3.56 -1.83 -12.78
CA ILE A 178 2.86 -2.87 -12.00
C ILE A 178 1.75 -2.24 -11.14
N CYS A 179 2.08 -1.19 -10.39
CA CYS A 179 1.14 -0.50 -9.51
C CYS A 179 0.00 0.17 -10.29
N LEU A 180 0.30 0.85 -11.40
CA LEU A 180 -0.72 1.49 -12.25
C LEU A 180 -1.68 0.46 -12.83
N THR A 181 -1.17 -0.65 -13.37
CA THR A 181 -1.99 -1.73 -13.93
C THR A 181 -2.92 -2.34 -12.85
N ALA A 182 -2.39 -2.54 -11.65
CA ALA A 182 -3.18 -3.01 -10.51
C ALA A 182 -4.32 -2.05 -10.15
N LEU A 183 -4.05 -0.75 -10.06
CA LEU A 183 -5.07 0.26 -9.76
C LEU A 183 -6.11 0.38 -10.86
N GLN A 184 -5.70 0.27 -12.14
CA GLN A 184 -6.63 0.26 -13.28
C GLN A 184 -7.60 -0.94 -13.21
N SER A 185 -7.16 -2.10 -12.72
CA SER A 185 -8.00 -3.30 -12.60
C SER A 185 -9.12 -3.17 -11.57
N ILE A 186 -8.99 -2.26 -10.60
CA ILE A 186 -9.97 -1.97 -9.54
C ILE A 186 -10.53 -0.55 -9.61
N SER A 187 -10.44 0.11 -10.78
CA SER A 187 -10.85 1.50 -10.96
C SER A 187 -12.30 1.77 -10.52
N ASP A 188 -13.21 0.83 -10.73
CA ASP A 188 -14.62 0.94 -10.31
C ASP A 188 -14.74 1.01 -8.76
N ASP A 189 -13.98 0.19 -8.02
CA ASP A 189 -13.96 0.21 -6.55
C ASP A 189 -13.38 1.53 -6.01
N LEU A 190 -12.44 2.12 -6.75
CA LEU A 190 -11.85 3.42 -6.42
C LEU A 190 -12.74 4.60 -6.84
N GLY A 191 -13.64 4.39 -7.80
CA GLY A 191 -14.50 5.41 -8.38
C GLY A 191 -13.75 6.35 -9.37
N LEU A 192 -12.79 5.79 -10.16
CA LEU A 192 -11.89 6.51 -11.07
C LEU A 192 -11.90 5.96 -12.49
#